data_d299ac99ba8cc4036420911e6a23b944
#
_entry.id   d299ac99ba8cc4036420911e6a23b944
#
_cell.length_a   1.000
_cell.length_b   1.000
_cell.length_c   1.000
_cell.angle_alpha   90.00
_cell.angle_beta   90.00
_cell.angle_gamma   90.00
#
_symmetry.space_group_name_H-M   'P 1'
#
loop_
_entity.id
_entity.type
_entity.pdbx_description
1 polymer ?
#
loop_
_entity_poly.entity_id
_entity_poly.type
_entity_poly.pdbx_seq_one_letter_code
_entity_poly.pdbx_strand_id
1 'polypeptide(L)'
;MLRFPQYHLLFGPVSINPEYGQASKELILSYLRHNRLADDLVPFVRAKNPPRAMSLHEADLDVLQRCAFDLEHVSGLVSDLEPDAKQVPVLLKHYLKLNGRLITFNVDDSFGGCLDGLIVVDLTKVDPKLLAAYLTEEGARSFLEYHDFHA
;
A
#
# COMPACT_ATOMS: atom_id res chain seq x y z
N MET A 1 17.40 -16.07 8.84
CA MET A 1 18.46 -15.57 7.94
C MET A 1 17.92 -15.47 6.53
N LEU A 2 17.98 -14.27 5.91
CA LEU A 2 17.58 -14.10 4.51
C LEU A 2 18.50 -14.93 3.62
N ARG A 3 17.91 -15.84 2.82
CA ARG A 3 18.66 -16.75 1.97
C ARG A 3 19.35 -16.03 0.79
N PHE A 4 18.83 -14.84 0.46
CA PHE A 4 19.28 -14.00 -0.65
C PHE A 4 19.26 -12.52 -0.25
N PRO A 5 20.28 -12.04 0.50
CA PRO A 5 20.28 -10.67 1.03
C PRO A 5 20.35 -9.59 -0.06
N GLN A 6 20.78 -9.92 -1.28
CA GLN A 6 20.82 -8.99 -2.42
C GLN A 6 19.43 -8.51 -2.86
N TYR A 7 18.35 -9.22 -2.52
CA TYR A 7 16.99 -8.79 -2.83
C TYR A 7 16.42 -7.98 -1.68
N HIS A 8 16.32 -6.68 -1.87
CA HIS A 8 15.79 -5.76 -0.87
C HIS A 8 14.41 -5.19 -1.21
N LEU A 9 13.98 -5.30 -2.47
CA LEU A 9 12.64 -4.87 -2.90
C LEU A 9 11.68 -6.05 -2.92
N LEU A 10 10.59 -5.93 -2.17
CA LEU A 10 9.47 -6.86 -2.19
C LEU A 10 8.30 -6.25 -2.94
N PHE A 11 7.73 -6.99 -3.88
CA PHE A 11 6.53 -6.60 -4.62
C PHE A 11 5.40 -7.57 -4.30
N GLY A 12 4.20 -7.03 -4.14
CA GLY A 12 3.01 -7.86 -3.94
C GLY A 12 1.73 -7.11 -4.23
N PRO A 13 0.72 -7.79 -4.80
CA PRO A 13 -0.63 -7.24 -4.89
C PRO A 13 -1.30 -7.27 -3.52
N VAL A 14 -2.06 -6.22 -3.23
CA VAL A 14 -2.97 -6.17 -2.09
C VAL A 14 -4.36 -5.91 -2.63
N SER A 15 -5.26 -6.88 -2.44
CA SER A 15 -6.62 -6.80 -2.95
C SER A 15 -7.53 -6.07 -1.99
N ILE A 16 -8.31 -5.14 -2.52
CA ILE A 16 -9.47 -4.54 -1.88
C ILE A 16 -10.69 -5.29 -2.41
N ASN A 17 -11.38 -5.98 -1.51
CA ASN A 17 -12.54 -6.82 -1.85
C ASN A 17 -13.61 -6.00 -2.60
N PRO A 18 -14.25 -6.58 -3.64
CA PRO A 18 -15.37 -5.95 -4.35
C PRO A 18 -16.52 -5.50 -3.45
N GLU A 19 -16.71 -6.15 -2.31
CA GLU A 19 -17.74 -5.83 -1.31
C GLU A 19 -17.57 -4.47 -0.62
N TYR A 20 -16.40 -3.84 -0.70
CA TYR A 20 -16.26 -2.46 -0.26
C TYR A 20 -17.10 -1.53 -1.14
N GLY A 21 -17.80 -0.59 -0.48
CA GLY A 21 -18.53 0.46 -1.17
C GLY A 21 -17.62 1.29 -2.09
N GLN A 22 -18.20 1.89 -3.12
CA GLN A 22 -17.42 2.68 -4.09
C GLN A 22 -16.71 3.85 -3.41
N ALA A 23 -17.37 4.54 -2.48
CA ALA A 23 -16.78 5.67 -1.73
C ALA A 23 -15.56 5.23 -0.91
N SER A 24 -15.63 4.07 -0.24
CA SER A 24 -14.51 3.51 0.52
C SER A 24 -13.33 3.16 -0.37
N LYS A 25 -13.58 2.55 -1.53
CA LYS A 25 -12.54 2.27 -2.53
C LYS A 25 -11.88 3.56 -3.00
N GLU A 26 -12.64 4.56 -3.37
CA GLU A 26 -12.13 5.85 -3.84
C GLU A 26 -11.31 6.58 -2.77
N LEU A 27 -11.74 6.53 -1.51
CA LEU A 27 -11.00 7.10 -0.38
C LEU A 27 -9.64 6.40 -0.18
N ILE A 28 -9.60 5.08 -0.20
CA ILE A 28 -8.36 4.30 -0.08
C ILE A 28 -7.43 4.59 -1.27
N LEU A 29 -7.97 4.62 -2.51
CA LEU A 29 -7.19 4.92 -3.70
C LEU A 29 -6.58 6.32 -3.64
N SER A 30 -7.39 7.31 -3.27
CA SER A 30 -6.96 8.71 -3.15
C SER A 30 -5.83 8.85 -2.15
N TYR A 31 -6.00 8.27 -0.95
CA TYR A 31 -4.98 8.28 0.08
C TYR A 31 -3.65 7.68 -0.40
N LEU A 32 -3.70 6.49 -1.02
CA LEU A 32 -2.49 5.81 -1.48
C LEU A 32 -1.79 6.57 -2.61
N ARG A 33 -2.54 7.10 -3.56
CA ARG A 33 -1.98 7.88 -4.67
C ARG A 33 -1.33 9.17 -4.19
N HIS A 34 -1.93 9.81 -3.19
CA HIS A 34 -1.41 11.10 -2.71
C HIS A 34 -0.24 10.95 -1.74
N ASN A 35 -0.30 9.96 -0.83
CA ASN A 35 0.63 9.86 0.29
C ASN A 35 1.67 8.74 0.13
N ARG A 36 1.46 7.79 -0.78
CA ARG A 36 2.23 6.54 -0.85
C ARG A 36 2.60 6.11 -2.27
N LEU A 37 2.57 7.03 -3.23
CA LEU A 37 2.94 6.70 -4.62
C LEU A 37 4.45 6.46 -4.75
N ALA A 38 4.81 5.44 -5.50
CA ALA A 38 6.19 5.12 -5.86
C ALA A 38 6.52 5.78 -7.21
N ASP A 39 6.63 7.12 -7.23
CA ASP A 39 6.80 7.93 -8.45
C ASP A 39 7.98 7.47 -9.32
N ASP A 40 9.02 6.97 -8.66
CA ASP A 40 10.21 6.40 -9.29
C ASP A 40 9.96 5.10 -10.07
N LEU A 41 8.92 4.34 -9.70
CA LEU A 41 8.57 3.04 -10.29
C LEU A 41 7.34 3.07 -11.20
N VAL A 42 6.44 4.03 -11.00
CA VAL A 42 5.20 4.17 -11.80
C VAL A 42 5.47 4.15 -13.31
N PRO A 43 6.50 4.83 -13.87
CA PRO A 43 6.73 4.84 -15.32
C PRO A 43 7.05 3.47 -15.93
N PHE A 44 7.50 2.52 -15.11
CA PHE A 44 7.93 1.19 -15.58
C PHE A 44 6.83 0.13 -15.48
N VAL A 45 5.67 0.46 -14.89
CA VAL A 45 4.59 -0.51 -14.66
C VAL A 45 3.27 0.00 -15.24
N ARG A 46 2.64 -0.81 -16.06
CA ARG A 46 1.34 -0.51 -16.65
C ARG A 46 0.29 -1.53 -16.21
N ALA A 47 -0.78 -1.06 -15.59
CA ALA A 47 -1.92 -1.92 -15.28
C ALA A 47 -2.57 -2.43 -16.57
N LYS A 48 -2.93 -3.71 -16.60
CA LYS A 48 -3.65 -4.32 -17.72
C LYS A 48 -5.08 -3.79 -17.82
N ASN A 49 -5.72 -3.65 -16.66
CA ASN A 49 -7.09 -3.19 -16.51
C ASN A 49 -7.15 -2.11 -15.41
N PRO A 50 -6.79 -0.85 -15.71
CA PRO A 50 -6.77 0.20 -14.72
C PRO A 50 -8.20 0.50 -14.23
N PRO A 51 -8.38 0.87 -12.93
CA PRO A 51 -9.68 1.27 -12.42
C PRO A 51 -10.19 2.49 -13.20
N ARG A 52 -11.50 2.56 -13.37
CA ARG A 52 -12.16 3.73 -13.99
C ARG A 52 -11.81 5.01 -13.22
N ALA A 53 -11.88 6.14 -13.92
CA ALA A 53 -11.69 7.44 -13.27
C ALA A 53 -12.63 7.58 -12.06
N MET A 54 -12.10 8.18 -10.99
CA MET A 54 -12.88 8.37 -9.76
C MET A 54 -14.08 9.28 -10.03
N SER A 55 -15.19 8.98 -9.39
CA SER A 55 -16.43 9.77 -9.52
C SER A 55 -16.45 10.98 -8.58
N LEU A 56 -15.53 11.06 -7.61
CA LEU A 56 -15.40 12.21 -6.72
C LEU A 56 -14.90 13.43 -7.50
N HIS A 57 -15.56 14.57 -7.31
CA HIS A 57 -15.11 15.84 -7.85
C HIS A 57 -13.76 16.25 -7.22
N GLU A 58 -12.93 16.99 -7.97
CA GLU A 58 -11.64 17.50 -7.48
C GLU A 58 -11.76 18.24 -6.14
N ALA A 59 -12.87 18.99 -5.94
CA ALA A 59 -13.14 19.69 -4.68
C ALA A 59 -13.36 18.74 -3.50
N ASP A 60 -14.01 17.59 -3.72
CA ASP A 60 -14.24 16.59 -2.68
C ASP A 60 -12.94 15.86 -2.35
N LEU A 61 -12.08 15.62 -3.36
CA LEU A 61 -10.75 15.07 -3.18
C LEU A 61 -9.85 15.99 -2.35
N ASP A 62 -9.89 17.29 -2.58
CA ASP A 62 -9.15 18.30 -1.81
C ASP A 62 -9.57 18.29 -0.33
N VAL A 63 -10.87 18.18 -0.05
CA VAL A 63 -11.39 18.08 1.33
C VAL A 63 -10.94 16.76 1.96
N LEU A 64 -11.07 15.64 1.25
CA LEU A 64 -10.62 14.33 1.73
C LEU A 64 -9.10 14.30 1.96
N GLN A 65 -8.31 14.93 1.09
CA GLN A 65 -6.86 15.05 1.25
C GLN A 65 -6.47 15.87 2.49
N ARG A 66 -7.21 16.93 2.78
CA ARG A 66 -7.00 17.74 3.99
C ARG A 66 -7.44 17.03 5.28
N CYS A 67 -8.40 16.14 5.20
CA CYS A 67 -8.92 15.38 6.34
C CYS A 67 -8.19 14.05 6.55
N ALA A 68 -7.57 13.46 5.51
CA ALA A 68 -6.94 12.13 5.55
C ALA A 68 -5.42 12.24 5.75
N PHE A 69 -5.00 12.77 6.90
CA PHE A 69 -3.56 12.97 7.20
C PHE A 69 -2.80 11.67 7.46
N ASP A 70 -3.47 10.65 7.97
CA ASP A 70 -2.85 9.36 8.28
C ASP A 70 -3.78 8.17 7.95
N LEU A 71 -3.20 6.98 8.00
CA LEU A 71 -3.90 5.73 7.69
C LEU A 71 -5.01 5.41 8.68
N GLU A 72 -4.85 5.74 9.95
CA GLU A 72 -5.85 5.43 10.98
C GLU A 72 -7.07 6.33 10.81
N HIS A 73 -6.87 7.58 10.42
CA HIS A 73 -7.98 8.49 10.09
C HIS A 73 -8.77 7.98 8.87
N VAL A 74 -8.06 7.63 7.78
CA VAL A 74 -8.68 7.00 6.59
C VAL A 74 -9.44 5.73 6.96
N SER A 75 -8.87 4.91 7.85
CA SER A 75 -9.50 3.67 8.30
C SER A 75 -10.78 3.92 9.10
N GLY A 76 -10.82 4.98 9.90
CA GLY A 76 -12.02 5.44 10.59
C GLY A 76 -13.11 5.87 9.60
N LEU A 77 -12.77 6.73 8.63
CA LEU A 77 -13.72 7.17 7.61
C LEU A 77 -14.27 6.00 6.78
N VAL A 78 -13.43 5.02 6.41
CA VAL A 78 -13.89 3.80 5.74
C VAL A 78 -14.87 3.04 6.63
N SER A 79 -14.58 2.89 7.92
CA SER A 79 -15.47 2.23 8.87
C SER A 79 -16.83 2.91 9.00
N ASP A 80 -16.86 4.24 8.92
CA ASP A 80 -18.12 5.03 8.97
C ASP A 80 -18.95 4.89 7.68
N LEU A 81 -18.28 4.64 6.54
CA LEU A 81 -18.93 4.45 5.24
C LEU A 81 -19.46 3.04 5.02
N GLU A 82 -18.87 2.04 5.67
CA GLU A 82 -19.22 0.64 5.45
C GLU A 82 -20.30 0.16 6.42
N PRO A 83 -21.36 -0.51 5.93
CA PRO A 83 -22.47 -0.97 6.78
C PRO A 83 -22.07 -1.96 7.89
N ASP A 84 -20.99 -2.71 7.65
CA ASP A 84 -20.42 -3.68 8.60
C ASP A 84 -19.24 -3.11 9.40
N ALA A 85 -19.03 -1.79 9.31
CA ALA A 85 -17.96 -1.06 9.98
C ALA A 85 -16.55 -1.64 9.70
N LYS A 86 -16.35 -2.28 8.54
CA LYS A 86 -15.03 -2.77 8.15
C LYS A 86 -14.11 -1.60 7.85
N GLN A 87 -12.86 -1.78 8.18
CA GLN A 87 -11.80 -0.78 8.04
C GLN A 87 -10.98 -1.04 6.77
N VAL A 88 -9.96 -0.18 6.55
CA VAL A 88 -8.93 -0.44 5.53
C VAL A 88 -8.39 -1.87 5.69
N PRO A 89 -8.21 -2.63 4.59
CA PRO A 89 -7.76 -4.03 4.65
C PRO A 89 -6.50 -4.20 5.50
N VAL A 90 -6.53 -5.20 6.39
CA VAL A 90 -5.46 -5.44 7.37
C VAL A 90 -4.11 -5.65 6.67
N LEU A 91 -4.09 -6.40 5.57
CA LEU A 91 -2.87 -6.65 4.81
C LEU A 91 -2.29 -5.34 4.24
N LEU A 92 -3.13 -4.44 3.74
CA LEU A 92 -2.71 -3.12 3.28
C LEU A 92 -2.08 -2.31 4.43
N LYS A 93 -2.72 -2.30 5.61
CA LYS A 93 -2.15 -1.65 6.80
C LYS A 93 -0.76 -2.20 7.16
N HIS A 94 -0.56 -3.53 7.05
CA HIS A 94 0.74 -4.15 7.32
C HIS A 94 1.82 -3.69 6.32
N TYR A 95 1.52 -3.68 5.01
CA TYR A 95 2.47 -3.18 4.03
C TYR A 95 2.82 -1.71 4.22
N LEU A 96 1.82 -0.87 4.55
CA LEU A 96 2.07 0.56 4.80
C LEU A 96 2.90 0.81 6.07
N LYS A 97 2.78 -0.03 7.10
CA LYS A 97 3.66 -0.01 8.28
C LYS A 97 5.12 -0.34 7.92
N LEU A 98 5.33 -1.21 6.93
CA LEU A 98 6.65 -1.52 6.37
C LEU A 98 7.14 -0.45 5.37
N ASN A 99 6.58 0.75 5.42
CA ASN A 99 6.87 1.83 4.47
C ASN A 99 6.56 1.46 3.01
N GLY A 100 5.54 0.62 2.80
CA GLY A 100 5.07 0.21 1.49
C GLY A 100 4.56 1.40 0.68
N ARG A 101 4.90 1.40 -0.63
CA ARG A 101 4.49 2.41 -1.60
C ARG A 101 3.68 1.77 -2.73
N LEU A 102 2.67 2.47 -3.20
CA LEU A 102 1.84 2.05 -4.32
C LEU A 102 2.56 2.29 -5.65
N ILE A 103 2.55 1.31 -6.54
CA ILE A 103 3.00 1.51 -7.92
C ILE A 103 1.80 1.80 -8.83
N THR A 104 0.79 0.92 -8.81
CA THR A 104 -0.41 1.07 -9.64
C THR A 104 -1.58 0.28 -9.07
N PHE A 105 -2.78 0.55 -9.59
CA PHE A 105 -3.97 -0.26 -9.34
C PHE A 105 -4.40 -0.99 -10.60
N ASN A 106 -4.93 -2.20 -10.42
CA ASN A 106 -5.53 -3.01 -11.47
C ASN A 106 -6.86 -3.60 -10.99
N VAL A 107 -7.84 -3.70 -11.86
CA VAL A 107 -9.09 -4.43 -11.58
C VAL A 107 -8.93 -5.86 -12.07
N ASP A 108 -9.12 -6.83 -11.17
CA ASP A 108 -9.08 -8.25 -11.53
C ASP A 108 -10.49 -8.81 -11.72
N ASP A 109 -10.91 -8.89 -12.98
CA ASP A 109 -12.23 -9.42 -13.36
C ASP A 109 -12.35 -10.92 -13.05
N SER A 110 -11.22 -11.65 -13.01
CA SER A 110 -11.21 -13.09 -12.70
C SER A 110 -11.54 -13.36 -11.24
N PHE A 111 -11.35 -12.37 -10.38
CA PHE A 111 -11.69 -12.40 -8.95
C PHE A 111 -12.84 -11.45 -8.60
N GLY A 112 -13.87 -11.41 -9.46
CA GLY A 112 -15.09 -10.66 -9.18
C GLY A 112 -14.94 -9.14 -9.20
N GLY A 113 -13.94 -8.61 -9.87
CA GLY A 113 -13.66 -7.17 -9.93
C GLY A 113 -12.93 -6.64 -8.68
N CYS A 114 -12.13 -7.47 -8.04
CA CYS A 114 -11.22 -7.02 -6.99
C CYS A 114 -10.33 -5.89 -7.49
N LEU A 115 -10.11 -4.91 -6.63
CA LEU A 115 -9.18 -3.82 -6.89
C LEU A 115 -7.82 -4.15 -6.25
N ASP A 116 -6.85 -4.49 -7.09
CA ASP A 116 -5.51 -4.88 -6.67
C ASP A 116 -4.55 -3.69 -6.72
N GLY A 117 -3.99 -3.32 -5.57
CA GLY A 117 -2.87 -2.38 -5.49
C GLY A 117 -1.54 -3.11 -5.54
N LEU A 118 -0.70 -2.85 -6.54
CA LEU A 118 0.67 -3.34 -6.55
C LEU A 118 1.51 -2.49 -5.61
N ILE A 119 1.92 -3.09 -4.50
CA ILE A 119 2.73 -2.44 -3.47
C ILE A 119 4.19 -2.89 -3.58
N VAL A 120 5.10 -1.96 -3.38
CA VAL A 120 6.53 -2.22 -3.22
C VAL A 120 6.96 -1.84 -1.81
N VAL A 121 7.77 -2.69 -1.19
CA VAL A 121 8.44 -2.45 0.09
C VAL A 121 9.94 -2.53 -0.15
N ASP A 122 10.65 -1.47 0.20
CA ASP A 122 12.10 -1.44 0.25
C ASP A 122 12.56 -1.79 1.68
N LEU A 123 13.05 -2.99 1.87
CA LEU A 123 13.44 -3.50 3.19
C LEU A 123 14.57 -2.69 3.83
N THR A 124 15.39 -2.00 3.03
CA THR A 124 16.47 -1.13 3.56
C THR A 124 15.92 0.16 4.18
N LYS A 125 14.66 0.51 3.88
CA LYS A 125 13.96 1.71 4.38
C LYS A 125 12.91 1.41 5.45
N VAL A 126 12.81 0.16 5.88
CA VAL A 126 11.93 -0.25 6.97
C VAL A 126 12.58 0.10 8.30
N ASP A 127 11.76 0.52 9.28
CA ASP A 127 12.25 0.71 10.66
C ASP A 127 12.98 -0.55 11.15
N PRO A 128 14.23 -0.44 11.66
CA PRO A 128 15.03 -1.61 12.04
C PRO A 128 14.38 -2.50 13.10
N LYS A 129 13.59 -1.93 14.03
CA LYS A 129 12.88 -2.72 15.06
C LYS A 129 11.74 -3.52 14.43
N LEU A 130 11.03 -2.89 13.46
CA LEU A 130 9.98 -3.56 12.74
C LEU A 130 10.55 -4.65 11.82
N LEU A 131 11.67 -4.36 11.14
CA LEU A 131 12.38 -5.35 10.34
C LEU A 131 12.83 -6.55 11.17
N ALA A 132 13.35 -6.31 12.39
CA ALA A 132 13.76 -7.36 13.33
C ALA A 132 12.59 -8.25 13.77
N ALA A 133 11.37 -7.72 13.87
CA ALA A 133 10.19 -8.53 14.18
C ALA A 133 9.87 -9.57 13.08
N TYR A 134 10.28 -9.32 11.83
CA TYR A 134 10.09 -10.25 10.71
C TYR A 134 11.31 -11.14 10.43
N LEU A 135 12.54 -10.63 10.63
CA LEU A 135 13.79 -11.29 10.25
C LEU A 135 14.61 -11.80 11.43
N THR A 136 14.16 -11.61 12.66
CA THR A 136 14.95 -11.64 13.91
C THR A 136 15.94 -10.46 14.01
N GLU A 137 16.43 -10.15 15.23
CA GLU A 137 17.40 -9.06 15.42
C GLU A 137 18.71 -9.30 14.67
N GLU A 138 19.23 -10.52 14.74
CA GLU A 138 20.45 -10.91 14.02
C GLU A 138 20.27 -10.87 12.51
N GLY A 139 19.14 -11.36 12.01
CA GLY A 139 18.82 -11.35 10.59
C GLY A 139 18.67 -9.93 10.02
N ALA A 140 17.99 -9.04 10.74
CA ALA A 140 17.82 -7.64 10.36
C ALA A 140 19.17 -6.89 10.35
N ARG A 141 19.98 -7.08 11.37
CA ARG A 141 21.33 -6.49 11.44
C ARG A 141 22.20 -6.96 10.29
N SER A 142 22.30 -8.27 10.07
CA SER A 142 23.12 -8.85 8.99
C SER A 142 22.65 -8.38 7.60
N PHE A 143 21.34 -8.20 7.41
CA PHE A 143 20.78 -7.69 6.17
C PHE A 143 21.15 -6.22 5.94
N LEU A 144 21.01 -5.36 6.95
CA LEU A 144 21.33 -3.95 6.82
C LEU A 144 22.85 -3.74 6.62
N GLU A 145 23.70 -4.44 7.37
CA GLU A 145 25.14 -4.43 7.19
C GLU A 145 25.56 -4.82 5.76
N TYR A 146 24.90 -5.84 5.16
CA TYR A 146 25.15 -6.23 3.79
C TYR A 146 24.89 -5.09 2.80
N HIS A 147 23.81 -4.34 3.00
CA HIS A 147 23.44 -3.23 2.11
C HIS A 147 24.27 -1.98 2.36
N ASP A 148 24.68 -1.69 3.59
CA ASP A 148 25.59 -0.57 3.90
C ASP A 148 26.97 -0.76 3.28
N PHE A 149 27.43 -2.00 3.12
CA PHE A 149 28.70 -2.33 2.45
C PHE A 149 28.67 -2.27 0.92
N HIS A 150 27.47 -2.32 0.32
CA HIS A 150 27.29 -2.42 -1.13
C HIS A 150 26.50 -1.22 -1.71
N ALA A 151 26.25 -0.19 -0.91
CA ALA A 151 25.62 1.07 -1.33
C ALA A 151 26.69 2.08 -1.84
#